data_483cbaf400b389921b24cb1e777f6a23
#
_entry.id   483cbaf400b389921b24cb1e777f6a23
#
_cell.length_a   1.000
_cell.length_b   1.000
_cell.length_c   1.000
_cell.angle_alpha   90.00
_cell.angle_beta   90.00
_cell.angle_gamma   90.00
#
_symmetry.space_group_name_H-M   'P 1'
#
loop_
_entity.id
_entity.type
_entity.pdbx_description
1 polymer ?
#
loop_
_entity_poly.entity_id
_entity_poly.type
_entity_poly.pdbx_seq_one_letter_code
_entity_poly.pdbx_strand_id
1 'polypeptide(L)'
;MLSDTTAPAEGLQDKLTALEQLLLAYGRVAIGFSGGVDSSFLAAVCERIMPANTLLVHLTTPLIGTPEQASFERAVDGQADEGPHFKLPVLNLSVDQLQLPQVACNDANRCYHCKHAGFTAIVNHAKSLGFPTVIDGSNASDRGDYRPGMRAAEELGVRSPLMEVGFTKDEERELLRAWGYPVWNLP
;
A
#
# COMPACT_ATOMS: atom_id res chain seq x y z
N MET A 1 -0.18 33.96 7.97
CA MET A 1 -1.45 33.24 7.82
C MET A 1 -1.28 31.92 8.52
N LEU A 2 -2.01 31.72 9.61
CA LEU A 2 -1.89 30.55 10.47
C LEU A 2 -2.46 29.34 9.73
N SER A 3 -1.65 28.30 9.59
CA SER A 3 -2.07 26.98 9.10
C SER A 3 -3.10 26.43 10.08
N ASP A 4 -4.32 26.29 9.60
CA ASP A 4 -5.41 25.63 10.31
C ASP A 4 -5.11 24.12 10.34
N THR A 5 -4.27 23.71 11.29
CA THR A 5 -4.00 22.30 11.57
C THR A 5 -5.13 21.81 12.47
N THR A 6 -6.28 21.55 11.90
CA THR A 6 -7.39 20.92 12.61
C THR A 6 -6.92 19.53 13.08
N ALA A 7 -6.90 19.32 14.40
CA ALA A 7 -6.61 18.00 14.97
C ALA A 7 -7.64 16.98 14.43
N PRO A 8 -7.22 15.75 14.08
CA PRO A 8 -8.15 14.73 13.60
C PRO A 8 -9.25 14.47 14.62
N ALA A 9 -10.45 14.10 14.14
CA ALA A 9 -11.58 13.77 14.99
C ALA A 9 -11.19 12.68 16.01
N GLU A 10 -11.74 12.76 17.25
CA GLU A 10 -11.36 11.88 18.37
C GLU A 10 -11.36 10.38 17.99
N GLY A 11 -12.37 9.92 17.25
CA GLY A 11 -12.45 8.53 16.76
C GLY A 11 -11.42 8.18 15.68
N LEU A 12 -10.92 9.15 14.90
CA LEU A 12 -9.89 8.94 13.90
C LEU A 12 -8.51 8.75 14.55
N GLN A 13 -8.25 9.48 15.63
CA GLN A 13 -7.02 9.30 16.41
C GLN A 13 -6.95 7.93 17.09
N ASP A 14 -8.09 7.41 17.59
CA ASP A 14 -8.16 6.06 18.17
C ASP A 14 -7.87 4.99 17.11
N LYS A 15 -8.43 5.13 15.90
CA LYS A 15 -8.13 4.23 14.78
C LYS A 15 -6.66 4.29 14.39
N LEU A 16 -6.06 5.48 14.33
CA LEU A 16 -4.64 5.63 14.03
C LEU A 16 -3.78 4.92 15.07
N THR A 17 -4.09 5.11 16.35
CA THR A 17 -3.39 4.43 17.45
C THR A 17 -3.52 2.91 17.35
N ALA A 18 -4.72 2.40 17.02
CA ALA A 18 -4.93 0.96 16.83
C ALA A 18 -4.13 0.41 15.63
N LEU A 19 -4.05 1.17 14.53
CA LEU A 19 -3.24 0.82 13.36
C LEU A 19 -1.75 0.77 13.71
N GLU A 20 -1.25 1.77 14.41
CA GLU A 20 0.15 1.84 14.84
C GLU A 20 0.52 0.64 15.72
N GLN A 21 -0.34 0.30 16.69
CA GLN A 21 -0.13 -0.87 17.56
C GLN A 21 -0.14 -2.18 16.77
N LEU A 22 -1.06 -2.34 15.81
CA LEU A 22 -1.14 -3.52 14.95
C LEU A 22 0.13 -3.67 14.09
N LEU A 23 0.59 -2.57 13.46
CA LEU A 23 1.81 -2.57 12.66
C LEU A 23 3.05 -2.91 13.48
N LEU A 24 3.19 -2.33 14.68
CA LEU A 24 4.29 -2.66 15.60
C LEU A 24 4.25 -4.13 16.02
N ALA A 25 3.07 -4.71 16.22
CA ALA A 25 2.92 -6.13 16.55
C ALA A 25 3.31 -7.06 15.40
N TYR A 26 3.22 -6.62 14.14
CA TYR A 26 3.72 -7.38 12.99
C TYR A 26 5.25 -7.44 12.93
N GLY A 27 5.94 -6.50 13.56
CA GLY A 27 7.41 -6.42 13.59
C GLY A 27 7.97 -5.87 12.28
N ARG A 28 8.62 -6.71 11.44
CA ARG A 28 9.17 -6.27 10.15
C ARG A 28 8.16 -6.52 9.03
N VAL A 29 7.81 -5.47 8.30
CA VAL A 29 6.77 -5.52 7.26
C VAL A 29 7.31 -5.11 5.88
N ALA A 30 6.81 -5.76 4.84
CA ALA A 30 6.94 -5.31 3.47
C ALA A 30 5.58 -4.86 2.95
N ILE A 31 5.50 -3.64 2.43
CA ILE A 31 4.29 -3.03 1.90
C ILE A 31 4.24 -3.25 0.39
N GLY A 32 3.18 -3.88 -0.12
CA GLY A 32 2.88 -3.84 -1.56
C GLY A 32 2.54 -2.41 -1.96
N PHE A 33 3.51 -1.71 -2.56
CA PHE A 33 3.47 -0.26 -2.74
C PHE A 33 3.20 0.12 -4.20
N SER A 34 2.05 0.73 -4.44
CA SER A 34 1.65 1.23 -5.77
C SER A 34 1.86 2.73 -5.98
N GLY A 35 2.12 3.50 -4.92
CA GLY A 35 2.14 4.96 -4.94
C GLY A 35 0.75 5.62 -4.92
N GLY A 36 -0.33 4.84 -4.83
CA GLY A 36 -1.69 5.34 -4.62
C GLY A 36 -1.94 5.72 -3.16
N VAL A 37 -3.12 6.32 -2.87
CA VAL A 37 -3.50 6.85 -1.55
C VAL A 37 -3.29 5.82 -0.44
N ASP A 38 -3.88 4.64 -0.59
CA ASP A 38 -3.96 3.64 0.47
C ASP A 38 -2.57 3.07 0.83
N SER A 39 -1.78 2.70 -0.18
CA SER A 39 -0.41 2.21 0.04
C SER A 39 0.53 3.30 0.57
N SER A 40 0.31 4.56 0.17
CA SER A 40 1.07 5.71 0.67
C SER A 40 0.69 6.06 2.10
N PHE A 41 -0.57 5.89 2.49
CA PHE A 41 -0.98 6.07 3.88
C PHE A 41 -0.29 5.04 4.79
N LEU A 42 -0.27 3.77 4.41
CA LEU A 42 0.50 2.75 5.14
C LEU A 42 1.99 3.09 5.23
N ALA A 43 2.58 3.51 4.11
CA ALA A 43 3.99 3.91 4.09
C ALA A 43 4.26 5.09 5.03
N ALA A 44 3.39 6.12 5.04
CA ALA A 44 3.51 7.27 5.92
C ALA A 44 3.42 6.90 7.42
N VAL A 45 2.48 6.02 7.78
CA VAL A 45 2.37 5.53 9.17
C VAL A 45 3.62 4.74 9.55
N CYS A 46 4.04 3.77 8.72
CA CYS A 46 5.22 2.95 8.99
C CYS A 46 6.52 3.78 9.05
N GLU A 47 6.67 4.78 8.19
CA GLU A 47 7.83 5.69 8.23
C GLU A 47 7.93 6.45 9.54
N ARG A 48 6.79 6.82 10.14
CA ARG A 48 6.74 7.55 11.41
C ARG A 48 7.06 6.67 12.62
N ILE A 49 6.64 5.40 12.62
CA ILE A 49 6.71 4.55 13.82
C ILE A 49 7.78 3.45 13.74
N MET A 50 8.13 2.98 12.54
CA MET A 50 9.01 1.81 12.38
C MET A 50 9.84 1.82 11.08
N PRO A 51 10.52 2.93 10.72
CA PRO A 51 11.18 3.05 9.41
C PRO A 51 12.24 1.98 9.15
N ALA A 52 13.00 1.57 10.17
CA ALA A 52 14.01 0.52 10.06
C ALA A 52 13.44 -0.89 9.83
N ASN A 53 12.16 -1.08 10.09
CA ASN A 53 11.44 -2.35 9.97
C ASN A 53 10.46 -2.38 8.80
N THR A 54 10.56 -1.42 7.88
CA THR A 54 9.63 -1.28 6.75
C THR A 54 10.39 -1.33 5.43
N LEU A 55 9.85 -2.09 4.48
CA LEU A 55 10.30 -2.18 3.10
C LEU A 55 9.13 -1.87 2.16
N LEU A 56 9.30 -0.96 1.23
CA LEU A 56 8.36 -0.76 0.13
C LEU A 56 8.70 -1.72 -1.01
N VAL A 57 7.71 -2.44 -1.52
CA VAL A 57 7.89 -3.36 -2.65
C VAL A 57 6.98 -2.93 -3.79
N HIS A 58 7.57 -2.43 -4.85
CA HIS A 58 6.87 -2.04 -6.06
C HIS A 58 6.97 -3.12 -7.12
N LEU A 59 5.83 -3.42 -7.77
CA LEU A 59 5.78 -4.33 -8.91
C LEU A 59 5.76 -3.53 -10.20
N THR A 60 6.76 -3.74 -11.05
CA THR A 60 6.74 -3.29 -12.43
C THR A 60 6.20 -4.43 -13.30
N THR A 61 5.13 -4.18 -14.05
CA THR A 61 4.46 -5.19 -14.88
C THR A 61 3.91 -4.54 -16.14
N PRO A 62 3.82 -5.27 -17.26
CA PRO A 62 3.18 -4.76 -18.47
C PRO A 62 1.71 -4.35 -18.32
N LEU A 63 1.08 -4.73 -17.21
CA LEU A 63 -0.32 -4.43 -16.91
C LEU A 63 -0.53 -3.16 -16.09
N ILE A 64 0.55 -2.56 -15.58
CA ILE A 64 0.47 -1.26 -14.88
C ILE A 64 0.38 -0.15 -15.92
N GLY A 65 -0.62 0.71 -15.75
CA GLY A 65 -0.81 1.89 -16.60
C GLY A 65 0.20 3.00 -16.29
N THR A 66 0.34 3.92 -17.25
CA THR A 66 1.21 5.10 -17.09
C THR A 66 0.87 5.95 -15.85
N PRO A 67 -0.41 6.16 -15.48
CA PRO A 67 -0.75 6.95 -14.29
C PRO A 67 -0.26 6.34 -12.98
N GLU A 68 -0.35 5.02 -12.82
CA GLU A 68 0.10 4.31 -11.62
C GLU A 68 1.62 4.35 -11.51
N GLN A 69 2.32 4.15 -12.63
CA GLN A 69 3.78 4.27 -12.69
C GLN A 69 4.23 5.68 -12.31
N ALA A 70 3.58 6.72 -12.83
CA ALA A 70 3.88 8.11 -12.48
C ALA A 70 3.56 8.43 -11.00
N SER A 71 2.56 7.79 -10.41
CA SER A 71 2.25 7.94 -8.98
C SER A 71 3.33 7.35 -8.11
N PHE A 72 3.84 6.17 -8.47
CA PHE A 72 4.96 5.54 -7.77
C PHE A 72 6.22 6.42 -7.86
N GLU A 73 6.60 6.86 -9.06
CA GLU A 73 7.79 7.69 -9.26
C GLU A 73 7.74 8.98 -8.46
N ARG A 74 6.58 9.67 -8.44
CA ARG A 74 6.39 10.87 -7.59
C ARG A 74 6.55 10.60 -6.10
N ALA A 75 6.10 9.45 -5.63
CA ALA A 75 6.16 9.10 -4.22
C ALA A 75 7.59 8.80 -3.74
N VAL A 76 8.46 8.32 -4.63
CA VAL A 76 9.79 7.79 -4.29
C VAL A 76 10.93 8.70 -4.75
N ASP A 77 10.87 9.25 -5.96
CA ASP A 77 12.03 9.94 -6.59
C ASP A 77 12.21 11.40 -6.17
N GLY A 78 11.26 11.99 -5.47
CA GLY A 78 11.40 13.35 -4.95
C GLY A 78 11.64 14.45 -5.99
N GLN A 79 11.40 14.19 -7.26
CA GLN A 79 11.61 15.16 -8.35
C GLN A 79 10.50 16.21 -8.48
N ALA A 80 9.41 16.04 -7.74
CA ALA A 80 8.39 17.06 -7.65
C ALA A 80 8.63 17.90 -6.37
N ASP A 81 8.81 19.19 -6.52
CA ASP A 81 8.97 20.18 -5.43
C ASP A 81 7.77 20.27 -4.45
N GLU A 82 6.89 19.30 -4.42
CA GLU A 82 5.57 19.34 -3.80
C GLU A 82 5.40 18.32 -2.68
N GLY A 83 6.16 18.47 -1.59
CA GLY A 83 5.86 17.77 -0.33
C GLY A 83 6.83 16.65 0.07
N PRO A 84 6.57 15.97 1.19
CA PRO A 84 7.45 14.93 1.71
C PRO A 84 7.44 13.68 0.83
N HIS A 85 8.62 13.12 0.61
CA HIS A 85 8.85 11.85 -0.10
C HIS A 85 9.21 10.77 0.90
N PHE A 86 8.86 9.52 0.59
CA PHE A 86 9.20 8.41 1.45
C PHE A 86 10.71 8.13 1.41
N LYS A 87 11.31 8.05 2.60
CA LYS A 87 12.72 7.69 2.79
C LYS A 87 12.91 6.20 3.10
N LEU A 88 11.83 5.43 3.02
CA LEU A 88 11.84 4.00 3.24
C LEU A 88 12.59 3.29 2.10
N PRO A 89 13.29 2.18 2.40
CA PRO A 89 13.94 1.38 1.35
C PRO A 89 12.89 0.83 0.38
N VAL A 90 13.22 0.85 -0.92
CA VAL A 90 12.34 0.40 -2.02
C VAL A 90 12.97 -0.77 -2.73
N LEU A 91 12.20 -1.83 -2.92
CA LEU A 91 12.50 -2.97 -3.78
C LEU A 91 11.61 -2.92 -5.03
N ASN A 92 12.21 -2.80 -6.20
CA ASN A 92 11.49 -2.91 -7.46
C ASN A 92 11.57 -4.35 -7.97
N LEU A 93 10.41 -4.98 -8.18
CA LEU A 93 10.28 -6.32 -8.75
C LEU A 93 9.63 -6.23 -10.12
N SER A 94 10.28 -6.80 -11.13
CA SER A 94 9.69 -6.95 -12.47
C SER A 94 9.01 -8.32 -12.57
N VAL A 95 7.72 -8.32 -12.86
CA VAL A 95 6.91 -9.54 -13.03
C VAL A 95 6.10 -9.42 -14.31
N ASP A 96 6.37 -10.28 -15.27
CA ASP A 96 5.58 -10.36 -16.50
C ASP A 96 4.43 -11.36 -16.32
N GLN A 97 3.31 -10.87 -15.79
CA GLN A 97 2.13 -11.69 -15.58
C GLN A 97 1.45 -12.13 -16.90
N LEU A 98 1.74 -11.47 -18.04
CA LEU A 98 1.22 -11.87 -19.35
C LEU A 98 1.78 -13.20 -19.83
N GLN A 99 2.92 -13.64 -19.28
CA GLN A 99 3.47 -15.00 -19.53
C GLN A 99 2.60 -16.10 -18.91
N LEU A 100 1.68 -15.77 -18.01
CA LEU A 100 0.76 -16.73 -17.42
C LEU A 100 -0.47 -16.89 -18.33
N PRO A 101 -0.75 -18.09 -18.86
CA PRO A 101 -1.92 -18.31 -19.73
C PRO A 101 -3.24 -17.87 -19.08
N GLN A 102 -3.38 -18.06 -17.77
CA GLN A 102 -4.57 -17.66 -16.98
C GLN A 102 -4.76 -16.13 -16.91
N VAL A 103 -3.69 -15.36 -17.07
CA VAL A 103 -3.76 -13.89 -17.15
C VAL A 103 -3.97 -13.43 -18.59
N ALA A 104 -3.28 -14.08 -19.54
CA ALA A 104 -3.33 -13.75 -20.95
C ALA A 104 -4.72 -13.99 -21.57
N CYS A 105 -5.46 -15.02 -21.14
CA CYS A 105 -6.80 -15.31 -21.65
C CYS A 105 -7.87 -14.29 -21.25
N ASN A 106 -7.56 -13.38 -20.29
CA ASN A 106 -8.40 -12.25 -19.88
C ASN A 106 -9.84 -12.65 -19.48
N ASP A 107 -10.00 -13.77 -18.79
CA ASP A 107 -11.28 -14.24 -18.26
C ASP A 107 -11.68 -13.54 -16.94
N ALA A 108 -12.82 -13.94 -16.36
CA ALA A 108 -13.33 -13.37 -15.11
C ALA A 108 -12.38 -13.56 -13.90
N ASN A 109 -11.45 -14.53 -13.96
CA ASN A 109 -10.47 -14.82 -12.91
C ASN A 109 -9.12 -14.14 -13.13
N ARG A 110 -8.96 -13.37 -14.22
CA ARG A 110 -7.71 -12.67 -14.54
C ARG A 110 -7.18 -11.88 -13.36
N CYS A 111 -8.05 -11.11 -12.69
CA CYS A 111 -7.64 -10.26 -11.55
C CYS A 111 -7.09 -11.10 -10.38
N TYR A 112 -7.67 -12.27 -10.12
CA TYR A 112 -7.16 -13.21 -9.12
C TYR A 112 -5.76 -13.72 -9.51
N HIS A 113 -5.61 -14.27 -10.71
CA HIS A 113 -4.32 -14.82 -11.16
C HIS A 113 -3.21 -13.77 -11.24
N CYS A 114 -3.53 -12.58 -11.71
CA CYS A 114 -2.60 -11.45 -11.78
C CYS A 114 -2.11 -11.05 -10.37
N LYS A 115 -3.02 -10.84 -9.42
CA LYS A 115 -2.67 -10.50 -8.04
C LYS A 115 -1.96 -11.65 -7.33
N HIS A 116 -2.39 -12.88 -7.53
CA HIS A 116 -1.74 -14.05 -6.95
C HIS A 116 -0.27 -14.14 -7.38
N ALA A 117 0.03 -13.99 -8.67
CA ALA A 117 1.41 -14.00 -9.17
C ALA A 117 2.23 -12.83 -8.60
N GLY A 118 1.67 -11.63 -8.59
CA GLY A 118 2.33 -10.44 -8.03
C GLY A 118 2.65 -10.59 -6.55
N PHE A 119 1.67 -10.98 -5.73
CA PHE A 119 1.89 -11.18 -4.29
C PHE A 119 2.80 -12.37 -4.00
N THR A 120 2.78 -13.43 -4.81
CA THR A 120 3.75 -14.53 -4.68
C THR A 120 5.18 -14.02 -4.82
N ALA A 121 5.43 -13.17 -5.81
CA ALA A 121 6.75 -12.56 -6.00
C ALA A 121 7.14 -11.67 -4.80
N ILE A 122 6.23 -10.80 -4.34
CA ILE A 122 6.45 -9.92 -3.18
C ILE A 122 6.77 -10.75 -1.93
N VAL A 123 5.93 -11.75 -1.60
CA VAL A 123 6.08 -12.58 -0.39
C VAL A 123 7.41 -13.31 -0.39
N ASN A 124 7.81 -13.93 -1.51
CA ASN A 124 9.05 -14.67 -1.61
C ASN A 124 10.28 -13.77 -1.43
N HIS A 125 10.31 -12.62 -2.11
CA HIS A 125 11.44 -11.69 -2.01
C HIS A 125 11.50 -11.00 -0.64
N ALA A 126 10.36 -10.55 -0.11
CA ALA A 126 10.30 -9.94 1.21
C ALA A 126 10.82 -10.88 2.30
N LYS A 127 10.38 -12.15 2.29
CA LYS A 127 10.85 -13.17 3.23
C LYS A 127 12.36 -13.41 3.12
N SER A 128 12.91 -13.47 1.90
CA SER A 128 14.35 -13.66 1.69
C SER A 128 15.21 -12.50 2.25
N LEU A 129 14.61 -11.30 2.33
CA LEU A 129 15.23 -10.10 2.90
C LEU A 129 14.94 -9.94 4.42
N GLY A 130 14.27 -10.90 5.03
CA GLY A 130 13.97 -10.89 6.47
C GLY A 130 12.75 -10.04 6.82
N PHE A 131 11.82 -9.82 5.89
CA PHE A 131 10.52 -9.21 6.13
C PHE A 131 9.43 -10.28 6.06
N PRO A 132 9.07 -10.92 7.18
CA PRO A 132 8.19 -12.09 7.18
C PRO A 132 6.74 -11.75 6.88
N THR A 133 6.31 -10.52 7.19
CA THR A 133 4.93 -10.07 7.03
C THR A 133 4.80 -9.15 5.82
N VAL A 134 3.96 -9.52 4.87
CA VAL A 134 3.58 -8.67 3.75
C VAL A 134 2.21 -8.06 4.04
N ILE A 135 2.09 -6.75 3.79
CA ILE A 135 0.83 -6.00 3.98
C ILE A 135 0.44 -5.27 2.70
N ASP A 136 -0.86 -5.05 2.52
CA ASP A 136 -1.42 -4.27 1.42
C ASP A 136 -2.32 -3.12 1.90
N GLY A 137 -2.67 -2.23 0.98
CA GLY A 137 -3.50 -1.05 1.23
C GLY A 137 -5.00 -1.29 1.12
N SER A 138 -5.49 -2.53 1.16
CA SER A 138 -6.95 -2.78 1.16
C SER A 138 -7.59 -2.19 2.43
N ASN A 139 -8.67 -1.43 2.28
CA ASN A 139 -9.30 -0.68 3.37
C ASN A 139 -10.81 -0.99 3.52
N ALA A 140 -11.47 -0.35 4.49
CA ALA A 140 -12.88 -0.61 4.79
C ALA A 140 -13.85 -0.19 3.66
N SER A 141 -13.46 0.74 2.81
CA SER A 141 -14.26 1.14 1.64
C SER A 141 -14.34 0.04 0.58
N ASP A 142 -13.42 -0.94 0.62
CA ASP A 142 -13.40 -2.08 -0.28
C ASP A 142 -14.36 -3.20 0.14
N ARG A 143 -14.98 -3.10 1.31
CA ARG A 143 -15.91 -4.11 1.82
C ARG A 143 -17.19 -4.14 0.99
N GLY A 144 -17.64 -5.36 0.66
CA GLY A 144 -18.90 -5.58 -0.07
C GLY A 144 -18.74 -5.71 -1.58
N ASP A 145 -17.54 -5.50 -2.11
CA ASP A 145 -17.26 -5.71 -3.53
C ASP A 145 -16.66 -7.12 -3.76
N TYR A 146 -17.14 -7.82 -4.78
CA TYR A 146 -16.54 -9.10 -5.18
C TYR A 146 -15.18 -8.82 -5.82
N ARG A 147 -14.12 -8.88 -5.03
CA ARG A 147 -12.75 -8.64 -5.52
C ARG A 147 -11.92 -9.92 -5.49
N PRO A 148 -11.85 -10.66 -6.60
CA PRO A 148 -11.05 -11.89 -6.69
C PRO A 148 -9.59 -11.70 -6.23
N GLY A 149 -9.05 -10.50 -6.42
CA GLY A 149 -7.70 -10.16 -5.99
C GLY A 149 -7.50 -10.13 -4.47
N MET A 150 -8.53 -9.85 -3.66
CA MET A 150 -8.41 -9.90 -2.19
C MET A 150 -8.25 -11.34 -1.72
N ARG A 151 -9.00 -12.28 -2.31
CA ARG A 151 -8.84 -13.71 -2.03
C ARG A 151 -7.41 -14.20 -2.31
N ALA A 152 -6.81 -13.74 -3.41
CA ALA A 152 -5.43 -14.08 -3.74
C ALA A 152 -4.42 -13.58 -2.69
N ALA A 153 -4.62 -12.39 -2.14
CA ALA A 153 -3.79 -11.84 -1.07
C ALA A 153 -3.94 -12.65 0.22
N GLU A 154 -5.18 -12.95 0.62
CA GLU A 154 -5.49 -13.74 1.82
C GLU A 154 -4.90 -15.16 1.77
N GLU A 155 -5.02 -15.86 0.65
CA GLU A 155 -4.45 -17.20 0.43
C GLU A 155 -2.92 -17.22 0.58
N LEU A 156 -2.25 -16.11 0.28
CA LEU A 156 -0.80 -15.95 0.42
C LEU A 156 -0.38 -15.40 1.79
N GLY A 157 -1.33 -15.17 2.70
CA GLY A 157 -1.08 -14.64 4.03
C GLY A 157 -0.70 -13.15 4.05
N VAL A 158 -1.05 -12.42 2.99
CA VAL A 158 -0.92 -10.94 2.98
C VAL A 158 -1.97 -10.36 3.93
N ARG A 159 -1.57 -9.39 4.75
CA ARG A 159 -2.45 -8.75 5.73
C ARG A 159 -2.91 -7.40 5.22
N SER A 160 -4.12 -7.03 5.58
CA SER A 160 -4.75 -5.75 5.20
C SER A 160 -5.07 -4.92 6.45
N PRO A 161 -4.05 -4.30 7.09
CA PRO A 161 -4.21 -3.66 8.39
C PRO A 161 -5.21 -2.51 8.38
N LEU A 162 -5.36 -1.77 7.29
CA LEU A 162 -6.37 -0.72 7.16
C LEU A 162 -7.78 -1.27 7.26
N MET A 163 -8.03 -2.41 6.62
CA MET A 163 -9.31 -3.11 6.70
C MET A 163 -9.54 -3.70 8.08
N GLU A 164 -8.51 -4.25 8.73
CA GLU A 164 -8.60 -4.83 10.08
C GLU A 164 -9.01 -3.80 11.12
N VAL A 165 -8.45 -2.58 11.03
CA VAL A 165 -8.78 -1.46 11.94
C VAL A 165 -10.04 -0.71 11.50
N GLY A 166 -10.45 -0.85 10.24
CA GLY A 166 -11.64 -0.20 9.70
C GLY A 166 -11.39 1.21 9.17
N PHE A 167 -10.18 1.52 8.69
CA PHE A 167 -9.92 2.76 7.97
C PHE A 167 -10.69 2.83 6.65
N THR A 168 -11.26 3.99 6.38
CA THR A 168 -11.85 4.35 5.09
C THR A 168 -10.91 5.22 4.27
N LYS A 169 -11.09 5.25 2.97
CA LYS A 169 -10.28 6.07 2.06
C LYS A 169 -10.34 7.57 2.40
N ASP A 170 -11.47 8.07 2.88
CA ASP A 170 -11.63 9.47 3.27
C ASP A 170 -10.81 9.81 4.52
N GLU A 171 -10.77 8.91 5.51
CA GLU A 171 -9.95 9.05 6.71
C GLU A 171 -8.44 9.02 6.40
N GLU A 172 -8.02 8.17 5.46
CA GLU A 172 -6.63 8.12 4.98
C GLU A 172 -6.22 9.44 4.32
N ARG A 173 -7.10 9.98 3.46
CA ARG A 173 -6.88 11.27 2.79
C ARG A 173 -6.80 12.43 3.78
N GLU A 174 -7.66 12.44 4.80
CA GLU A 174 -7.64 13.46 5.85
C GLU A 174 -6.28 13.49 6.56
N LEU A 175 -5.78 12.34 6.98
CA LEU A 175 -4.48 12.24 7.66
C LEU A 175 -3.31 12.56 6.74
N LEU A 176 -3.28 12.05 5.51
CA LEU A 176 -2.24 12.36 4.54
C LEU A 176 -2.18 13.87 4.25
N ARG A 177 -3.35 14.52 4.11
CA ARG A 177 -3.44 15.96 3.93
C ARG A 177 -2.90 16.71 5.15
N ALA A 178 -3.30 16.32 6.36
CA ALA A 178 -2.83 16.92 7.60
C ALA A 178 -1.31 16.77 7.78
N TRP A 179 -0.72 15.70 7.26
CA TRP A 179 0.73 15.44 7.30
C TRP A 179 1.49 16.06 6.12
N GLY A 180 0.79 16.68 5.17
CA GLY A 180 1.38 17.38 4.03
C GLY A 180 1.77 16.48 2.85
N TYR A 181 1.35 15.21 2.81
CA TYR A 181 1.61 14.32 1.68
C TYR A 181 0.68 14.64 0.50
N PRO A 182 1.20 15.05 -0.67
CA PRO A 182 0.36 15.51 -1.79
C PRO A 182 -0.49 14.37 -2.40
N VAL A 183 -0.12 13.12 -2.16
CA VAL A 183 -0.84 11.93 -2.64
C VAL A 183 -2.30 11.84 -2.17
N TRP A 184 -2.69 12.58 -1.12
CA TRP A 184 -4.08 12.62 -0.63
C TRP A 184 -5.10 12.98 -1.72
N ASN A 185 -4.69 13.72 -2.75
CA ASN A 185 -5.54 14.21 -3.82
C ASN A 185 -5.53 13.31 -5.07
N LEU A 186 -4.86 12.18 -5.03
CA LEU A 186 -4.90 11.22 -6.13
C LEU A 186 -6.24 10.46 -6.16
N PRO A 187 -6.69 10.01 -7.35
CA PRO A 187 -7.93 9.25 -7.49
C PRO A 187 -7.95 7.93 -6.72
#